data_e7835a1e4e78da3d8cbade0b0f988cf9
#
_entry.id   e7835a1e4e78da3d8cbade0b0f988cf9
#
_cell.length_a   1.000
_cell.length_b   1.000
_cell.length_c   1.000
_cell.angle_alpha   90.00
_cell.angle_beta   90.00
_cell.angle_gamma   90.00
#
_symmetry.space_group_name_H-M   'P 1'
#
loop_
_entity.id
_entity.type
_entity.pdbx_description
1 polymer ?
#
loop_
_entity_poly.entity_id
_entity_poly.type
_entity_poly.pdbx_seq_one_letter_code
_entity_poly.pdbx_strand_id
1 'polypeptide(L)'
;MAHYAIINEQNTVIAVNTGVDETVTQIDTDGTEVGGSTEAWEAFYTAQLANPNLFVLRCSYHGNIRSKYPAIGDTYNADLNEFVSPYVEPIEPIDEP
;
A
#
# COMPACT_ATOMS: atom_id res chain seq x y z
N MET A 1 12.90 -3.17 7.28
CA MET A 1 12.28 -1.92 6.88
C MET A 1 10.97 -2.21 6.20
N ALA A 2 9.93 -1.51 6.56
CA ALA A 2 8.61 -1.77 6.01
C ALA A 2 8.37 -0.93 4.77
N HIS A 3 7.42 -1.37 3.95
CA HIS A 3 7.03 -0.65 2.76
C HIS A 3 5.54 -0.34 2.83
N TYR A 4 5.15 0.80 2.28
CA TYR A 4 3.78 1.28 2.34
C TYR A 4 3.38 1.81 0.97
N ALA A 5 2.21 1.42 0.51
CA ALA A 5 1.66 1.89 -0.76
C ALA A 5 0.70 3.03 -0.51
N ILE A 6 0.77 4.05 -1.34
CA ILE A 6 -0.18 5.15 -1.32
C ILE A 6 -1.19 4.90 -2.44
N ILE A 7 -2.47 4.93 -2.09
CA ILE A 7 -3.55 4.49 -2.95
C ILE A 7 -4.57 5.61 -3.09
N ASN A 8 -5.03 5.83 -4.30
CA ASN A 8 -5.98 6.91 -4.57
C ASN A 8 -7.42 6.41 -4.49
N GLU A 9 -8.36 7.30 -4.76
CA GLU A 9 -9.78 6.98 -4.58
C GLU A 9 -10.29 5.97 -5.60
N GLN A 10 -9.54 5.70 -6.66
CA GLN A 10 -9.87 4.64 -7.61
C GLN A 10 -9.18 3.33 -7.24
N ASN A 11 -8.60 3.25 -6.05
CA ASN A 11 -7.88 2.08 -5.56
C ASN A 11 -6.64 1.76 -6.40
N THR A 12 -6.05 2.79 -6.98
CA THR A 12 -4.83 2.63 -7.78
C THR A 12 -3.62 3.03 -6.94
N VAL A 13 -2.58 2.23 -7.00
CA VAL A 13 -1.33 2.52 -6.30
C VAL A 13 -0.60 3.61 -7.06
N ILE A 14 -0.35 4.73 -6.38
CA ILE A 14 0.32 5.88 -7.02
C ILE A 14 1.75 6.06 -6.52
N ALA A 15 2.12 5.41 -5.42
CA ALA A 15 3.49 5.46 -4.91
C ALA A 15 3.71 4.32 -3.95
N VAL A 16 4.96 3.90 -3.79
CA VAL A 16 5.33 2.91 -2.79
C VAL A 16 6.59 3.44 -2.11
N ASN A 17 6.51 3.59 -0.80
CA ASN A 17 7.59 4.21 -0.02
C ASN A 17 8.04 3.28 1.09
N THR A 18 9.27 3.47 1.55
CA THR A 18 9.72 2.80 2.75
C THR A 18 9.24 3.56 3.97
N GLY A 19 9.07 2.84 5.07
CA GLY A 19 8.66 3.44 6.32
C GLY A 19 9.12 2.60 7.48
N VAL A 20 8.58 2.87 8.67
CA VAL A 20 8.98 2.11 9.86
C VAL A 20 8.27 0.76 9.88
N ASP A 21 8.90 -0.19 10.55
CA ASP A 21 8.27 -1.49 10.75
C ASP A 21 7.03 -1.35 11.63
N GLU A 22 6.07 -2.22 11.40
CA GLU A 22 4.77 -2.09 12.07
C GLU A 22 4.87 -2.29 13.58
N THR A 23 5.91 -2.96 14.06
CA THR A 23 6.06 -3.18 15.50
C THR A 23 6.70 -2.00 16.23
N VAL A 24 7.19 -1.01 15.49
CA VAL A 24 7.85 0.16 16.09
C VAL A 24 6.79 1.10 16.63
N THR A 25 7.08 1.73 17.76
CA THR A 25 6.24 2.82 18.27
C THR A 25 7.11 4.07 18.41
N GLN A 26 6.47 5.23 18.35
CA GLN A 26 7.20 6.48 18.58
C GLN A 26 6.25 7.47 19.24
N ILE A 27 6.85 8.48 19.84
CA ILE A 27 6.10 9.52 20.54
C ILE A 27 5.98 10.71 19.61
N ASP A 28 4.75 11.12 19.37
CA ASP A 28 4.46 12.27 18.53
C ASP A 28 4.78 13.56 19.28
N THR A 29 4.71 14.70 18.59
CA THR A 29 5.07 15.98 19.18
C THR A 29 4.16 16.37 20.34
N ASP A 30 2.93 15.85 20.36
CA ASP A 30 2.00 16.13 21.46
C ASP A 30 2.08 15.11 22.58
N GLY A 31 3.05 14.21 22.53
CA GLY A 31 3.23 13.21 23.58
C GLY A 31 2.44 11.93 23.36
N THR A 32 1.72 11.82 22.26
CA THR A 32 0.91 10.63 21.97
C THR A 32 1.82 9.54 21.38
N GLU A 33 1.60 8.31 21.84
CA GLU A 33 2.31 7.18 21.26
C GLU A 33 1.63 6.75 19.99
N VAL A 34 2.39 6.56 18.90
CA VAL A 34 1.84 6.15 17.61
C VAL A 34 2.56 4.90 17.14
N GLY A 35 1.87 4.12 16.32
CA GLY A 35 2.45 2.91 15.75
C GLY A 35 2.17 1.68 16.58
N GLY A 36 3.00 0.68 16.43
CA GLY A 36 2.87 -0.56 17.18
C GLY A 36 2.08 -1.64 16.48
N SER A 37 1.40 -1.32 15.38
CA SER A 37 0.69 -2.31 14.59
C SER A 37 0.61 -1.83 13.16
N THR A 38 0.27 -2.75 12.26
CA THR A 38 0.09 -2.40 10.86
C THR A 38 -0.99 -1.34 10.70
N GLU A 39 -2.12 -1.55 11.35
CA GLU A 39 -3.23 -0.62 11.21
C GLU A 39 -2.90 0.76 11.77
N ALA A 40 -2.17 0.80 12.86
CA ALA A 40 -1.79 2.07 13.47
C ALA A 40 -0.87 2.87 12.53
N TRP A 41 0.09 2.22 11.92
CA TRP A 41 0.97 2.92 11.00
C TRP A 41 0.27 3.30 9.70
N GLU A 42 -0.63 2.46 9.21
CA GLU A 42 -1.42 2.82 8.04
C GLU A 42 -2.24 4.08 8.32
N ALA A 43 -2.86 4.14 9.48
CA ALA A 43 -3.65 5.31 9.86
C ALA A 43 -2.77 6.55 10.02
N PHE A 44 -1.62 6.37 10.65
CA PHE A 44 -0.70 7.49 10.87
C PHE A 44 -0.21 8.06 9.53
N TYR A 45 0.24 7.21 8.63
CA TYR A 45 0.74 7.70 7.35
C TYR A 45 -0.38 8.28 6.49
N THR A 46 -1.58 7.72 6.56
CA THR A 46 -2.73 8.28 5.85
C THR A 46 -3.01 9.69 6.34
N ALA A 47 -2.97 9.89 7.65
CA ALA A 47 -3.19 11.22 8.22
C ALA A 47 -2.10 12.21 7.79
N GLN A 48 -0.86 11.73 7.67
CA GLN A 48 0.25 12.59 7.27
C GLN A 48 0.09 13.12 5.84
N LEU A 49 -0.59 12.39 4.98
CA LEU A 49 -0.83 12.85 3.63
C LEU A 49 -1.77 14.04 3.59
N ALA A 50 -2.63 14.18 4.60
CA ALA A 50 -3.58 15.27 4.71
C ALA A 50 -4.43 15.41 3.43
N ASN A 51 -4.79 14.28 2.83
CA ASN A 51 -5.56 14.26 1.59
C ASN A 51 -6.65 13.20 1.73
N PRO A 52 -7.93 13.60 1.78
CA PRO A 52 -9.00 12.63 2.01
C PRO A 52 -9.20 11.63 0.86
N ASN A 53 -8.57 11.88 -0.28
CA ASN A 53 -8.71 10.98 -1.42
C ASN A 53 -7.59 9.95 -1.49
N LEU A 54 -6.66 9.98 -0.54
CA LEU A 54 -5.53 9.05 -0.52
C LEU A 54 -5.51 8.28 0.79
N PHE A 55 -5.02 7.05 0.73
CA PHE A 55 -4.78 6.29 1.96
C PHE A 55 -3.57 5.39 1.77
N VAL A 56 -3.06 4.86 2.88
CA VAL A 56 -1.81 4.12 2.91
C VAL A 56 -2.07 2.70 3.38
N LEU A 57 -1.50 1.73 2.68
CA LEU A 57 -1.58 0.33 3.07
C LEU A 57 -0.20 -0.27 3.13
N ARG A 58 0.01 -1.13 4.13
CA ARG A 58 1.26 -1.85 4.31
C ARG A 58 1.43 -2.87 3.20
N CYS A 59 2.63 -2.97 2.67
CA CYS A 59 2.96 -4.00 1.70
C CYS A 59 4.33 -4.58 2.05
N SER A 60 4.72 -5.65 1.37
CA SER A 60 5.97 -6.34 1.64
C SER A 60 6.76 -6.45 0.36
N TYR A 61 8.04 -6.11 0.44
CA TYR A 61 8.94 -6.23 -0.70
C TYR A 61 8.97 -7.66 -1.24
N HIS A 62 8.79 -8.64 -0.35
CA HIS A 62 8.80 -10.05 -0.77
C HIS A 62 7.41 -10.57 -1.12
N GLY A 63 6.40 -9.73 -1.13
CA GLY A 63 5.06 -10.13 -1.50
C GLY A 63 4.31 -10.93 -0.44
N ASN A 64 4.75 -10.86 0.80
CA ASN A 64 4.14 -11.63 1.89
C ASN A 64 2.90 -10.98 2.46
N ILE A 65 2.61 -9.74 2.08
CA ILE A 65 1.46 -9.00 2.56
C ILE A 65 0.64 -8.60 1.35
N ARG A 66 -0.65 -8.91 1.40
CA ARG A 66 -1.62 -8.56 0.35
C ARG A 66 -1.19 -9.07 -1.02
N SER A 67 -0.64 -10.25 -1.04
CA SER A 67 -0.36 -11.15 -2.17
C SER A 67 0.77 -10.73 -3.08
N LYS A 68 1.14 -9.46 -3.17
CA LYS A 68 2.30 -9.08 -4.00
C LYS A 68 2.86 -7.75 -3.53
N TYR A 69 4.10 -7.48 -3.90
CA TYR A 69 4.67 -6.16 -3.72
C TYR A 69 4.11 -5.28 -4.84
N PRO A 70 3.36 -4.24 -4.52
CA PRO A 70 2.68 -3.48 -5.56
C PRO A 70 3.62 -2.60 -6.34
N ALA A 71 3.26 -2.35 -7.59
CA ALA A 71 3.94 -1.38 -8.43
C ALA A 71 2.98 -0.22 -8.67
N ILE A 72 3.53 0.92 -9.03
CA ILE A 72 2.69 2.07 -9.39
C ILE A 72 1.79 1.66 -10.54
N GLY A 73 0.51 1.90 -10.39
CA GLY A 73 -0.50 1.50 -11.37
C GLY A 73 -1.26 0.25 -11.00
N ASP A 74 -0.77 -0.52 -10.01
CA ASP A 74 -1.52 -1.68 -9.54
C ASP A 74 -2.80 -1.23 -8.84
N THR A 75 -3.75 -2.14 -8.74
CA THR A 75 -5.02 -1.88 -8.09
C THR A 75 -5.09 -2.62 -6.77
N TYR A 76 -5.68 -2.00 -5.77
CA TYR A 76 -5.95 -2.67 -4.51
C TYR A 76 -7.38 -3.21 -4.54
N ASN A 77 -7.54 -4.51 -4.34
CA ASN A 77 -8.84 -5.17 -4.28
C ASN A 77 -9.22 -5.32 -2.81
N ALA A 78 -10.14 -4.49 -2.34
CA ALA A 78 -10.52 -4.48 -0.93
C ALA A 78 -11.25 -5.75 -0.51
N ASP A 79 -12.01 -6.35 -1.42
CA ASP A 79 -12.75 -7.56 -1.09
C ASP A 79 -11.81 -8.72 -0.79
N LEU A 80 -10.70 -8.80 -1.49
CA LEU A 80 -9.71 -9.86 -1.29
C LEU A 80 -8.56 -9.40 -0.42
N ASN A 81 -8.47 -8.11 -0.13
CA ASN A 81 -7.35 -7.51 0.59
C ASN A 81 -6.03 -7.83 -0.10
N GLU A 82 -5.98 -7.60 -1.41
CA GLU A 82 -4.82 -7.95 -2.23
C GLU A 82 -4.53 -6.87 -3.24
N PHE A 83 -3.24 -6.73 -3.58
CA PHE A 83 -2.84 -5.89 -4.71
C PHE A 83 -2.91 -6.75 -5.98
N VAL A 84 -3.43 -6.16 -7.04
CA VAL A 84 -3.65 -6.86 -8.31
C VAL A 84 -3.09 -6.01 -9.42
N SER A 85 -2.41 -6.65 -10.36
CA SER A 85 -1.93 -5.94 -11.52
C SER A 85 -3.12 -5.54 -12.40
N PRO A 86 -3.21 -4.30 -12.84
CA PRO A 86 -4.29 -3.89 -13.74
C PRO A 86 -4.06 -4.40 -15.14
N TYR A 87 -2.81 -4.74 -15.45
CA TYR A 87 -2.48 -5.19 -16.78
C TYR A 87 -2.89 -6.64 -16.92
N VAL A 88 -3.75 -6.90 -17.83
CA VAL A 88 -4.09 -8.26 -18.18
C VAL A 88 -3.29 -8.58 -19.40
N GLU A 89 -2.43 -9.58 -19.26
CA GLU A 89 -1.64 -9.96 -20.38
C GLU A 89 -2.50 -10.31 -21.53
N PRO A 90 -2.33 -9.67 -22.67
CA PRO A 90 -3.18 -10.00 -23.80
C PRO A 90 -2.88 -11.43 -24.14
N ILE A 91 -3.97 -12.11 -24.39
CA ILE A 91 -3.80 -13.37 -24.88
C ILE A 91 -3.19 -13.18 -26.19
N GLU A 92 -2.04 -13.59 -26.34
CA GLU A 92 -1.32 -13.34 -27.40
C GLU A 92 -1.86 -13.81 -28.51
N PRO A 93 -2.16 -13.23 -29.24
CA PRO A 93 -2.86 -13.70 -30.28
C PRO A 93 -2.09 -14.16 -31.36
N ILE A 94 -1.95 -14.11 -31.34
CA ILE A 94 -1.60 -14.21 -31.90
C ILE A 94 -1.47 -14.26 -32.80
N ASP A 95 -1.23 -13.94 -33.14
CA ASP A 95 -1.06 -13.80 -33.86
C ASP A 95 -0.97 -14.13 -34.65
N GLU A 96 -1.09 -14.08 -35.10
CA GLU A 96 -0.95 -14.19 -35.64
C GLU A 96 -0.79 -14.53 -36.31
N PRO A 97 -0.90 -14.85 -36.88
CA PRO A 97 -0.57 -15.18 -37.65
C PRO A 97 -0.29 -15.43 -38.31
#